data_8dabed0239b8c65fe3cea134297f5b35
#
_entry.id   8dabed0239b8c65fe3cea134297f5b35
#
_cell.length_a   1.000
_cell.length_b   1.000
_cell.length_c   1.000
_cell.angle_alpha   90.00
_cell.angle_beta   90.00
_cell.angle_gamma   90.00
#
_symmetry.space_group_name_H-M   'P 1'
#
loop_
_entity.id
_entity.type
_entity.pdbx_description
1 polymer ?
#
loop_
_entity_poly.entity_id
_entity_poly.type
_entity_poly.pdbx_seq_one_letter_code
_entity_poly.pdbx_strand_id
1 'polypeptide(L)'
;MSDGPLLNDVTRAFAEAHRNEDVRDLALKTKRTADLDLPAALDQIAGWQIARNKLPQWAACADIVYPAHISMEQCSSQFTAQYKAEIARRLLRSLPQSAGQTANDATMTDLTGGFGVDFSYLARGFGHATYVERQSHLCELAAHNMAALGLTQAQVVCGDGVEYLRAICCWLRRDM
;
A
#
# COMPACT_ATOMS: atom_id res chain seq x y z
N MET A 1 12.97 9.01 10.40
CA MET A 1 12.25 7.73 10.27
C MET A 1 12.07 7.20 11.67
N SER A 2 10.85 6.94 12.11
CA SER A 2 10.59 6.37 13.43
C SER A 2 11.07 4.92 13.43
N ASP A 3 12.02 4.56 14.29
CA ASP A 3 12.59 3.20 14.40
C ASP A 3 11.65 2.20 15.12
N GLY A 4 10.38 2.53 15.28
CA GLY A 4 9.40 1.71 15.99
C GLY A 4 8.36 1.08 15.06
N PRO A 5 7.67 0.01 15.50
CA PRO A 5 6.57 -0.56 14.74
C PRO A 5 5.45 0.47 14.58
N LEU A 6 4.78 0.48 13.41
CA LEU A 6 3.65 1.38 13.11
C LEU A 6 2.51 1.28 14.13
N LEU A 7 2.35 0.11 14.76
CA LEU A 7 1.42 -0.16 15.85
C LEU A 7 2.16 -0.95 16.93
N ASN A 8 2.01 -0.56 18.20
CA ASN A 8 2.47 -1.39 19.30
C ASN A 8 1.59 -2.63 19.48
N ASP A 9 2.10 -3.64 20.18
CA ASP A 9 1.42 -4.94 20.34
C ASP A 9 0.08 -4.83 21.07
N VAL A 10 -0.05 -3.94 22.05
CA VAL A 10 -1.30 -3.70 22.80
C VAL A 10 -2.38 -3.15 21.88
N THR A 11 -2.03 -2.15 21.06
CA THR A 11 -2.94 -1.53 20.11
C THR A 11 -3.37 -2.52 19.02
N ARG A 12 -2.45 -3.33 18.50
CA ARG A 12 -2.73 -4.39 17.53
C ARG A 12 -3.67 -5.44 18.12
N ALA A 13 -3.36 -5.96 19.30
CA ALA A 13 -4.17 -6.98 19.98
C ALA A 13 -5.59 -6.48 20.28
N PHE A 14 -5.72 -5.21 20.71
CA PHE A 14 -7.02 -4.58 20.92
C PHE A 14 -7.82 -4.49 19.62
N ALA A 15 -7.19 -4.01 18.55
CA ALA A 15 -7.86 -3.89 17.25
C ALA A 15 -8.35 -5.26 16.72
N GLU A 16 -7.54 -6.30 16.88
CA GLU A 16 -7.90 -7.65 16.47
C GLU A 16 -9.05 -8.23 17.30
N ALA A 17 -9.03 -8.08 18.63
CA ALA A 17 -10.06 -8.57 19.53
C ALA A 17 -11.44 -7.92 19.27
N HIS A 18 -11.44 -6.64 18.89
CA HIS A 18 -12.66 -5.83 18.73
C HIS A 18 -13.04 -5.54 17.26
N ARG A 19 -12.37 -6.16 16.28
CA ARG A 19 -12.55 -5.82 14.85
C ARG A 19 -13.96 -5.96 14.29
N ASN A 20 -14.87 -6.67 14.99
CA ASN A 20 -16.26 -6.85 14.58
C ASN A 20 -17.23 -5.93 15.35
N GLU A 21 -16.74 -5.10 16.26
CA GLU A 21 -17.57 -4.22 17.08
C GLU A 21 -17.77 -2.85 16.39
N ASP A 22 -18.78 -2.11 16.84
CA ASP A 22 -19.01 -0.75 16.34
C ASP A 22 -17.93 0.21 16.85
N VAL A 23 -17.25 0.88 15.92
CA VAL A 23 -16.11 1.76 16.20
C VAL A 23 -16.53 2.95 17.09
N ARG A 24 -17.75 3.48 16.92
CA ARG A 24 -18.25 4.61 17.71
C ARG A 24 -18.54 4.18 19.16
N ASP A 25 -19.10 3.00 19.31
CA ASP A 25 -19.34 2.39 20.61
C ASP A 25 -18.02 2.15 21.37
N LEU A 26 -17.01 1.61 20.69
CA LEU A 26 -15.68 1.42 21.25
C LEU A 26 -15.03 2.75 21.67
N ALA A 27 -15.14 3.79 20.83
CA ALA A 27 -14.61 5.11 21.13
C ALA A 27 -15.20 5.72 22.41
N LEU A 28 -16.48 5.44 22.70
CA LEU A 28 -17.19 5.96 23.87
C LEU A 28 -16.97 5.12 25.15
N LYS A 29 -16.83 3.80 25.00
CA LYS A 29 -16.82 2.85 26.13
C LYS A 29 -15.41 2.48 26.60
N THR A 30 -14.40 2.60 25.72
CA THR A 30 -13.04 2.17 26.04
C THR A 30 -12.33 3.17 26.94
N LYS A 31 -11.81 2.67 28.06
CA LYS A 31 -10.97 3.47 28.97
C LYS A 31 -9.60 3.67 28.33
N ARG A 32 -9.12 4.91 28.33
CA ARG A 32 -7.77 5.23 27.87
C ARG A 32 -6.73 4.68 28.87
N THR A 33 -5.74 3.97 28.37
CA THR A 33 -4.57 3.51 29.09
C THR A 33 -3.31 4.07 28.43
N ALA A 34 -2.18 4.09 29.14
CA ALA A 34 -0.95 4.65 28.59
C ALA A 34 -0.39 3.85 27.42
N ASP A 35 -0.66 2.52 27.38
CA ASP A 35 -0.11 1.60 26.41
C ASP A 35 -1.00 1.41 25.17
N LEU A 36 -2.27 1.86 25.25
CA LEU A 36 -3.23 1.71 24.15
C LEU A 36 -3.33 3.03 23.38
N ASP A 37 -2.87 3.04 22.14
CA ASP A 37 -3.22 4.08 21.18
C ASP A 37 -4.63 3.82 20.62
N LEU A 38 -5.65 4.30 21.37
CA LEU A 38 -7.05 4.07 21.02
C LEU A 38 -7.40 4.65 19.63
N PRO A 39 -7.01 5.88 19.25
CA PRO A 39 -7.23 6.38 17.89
C PRO A 39 -6.69 5.44 16.82
N ALA A 40 -5.43 5.02 16.93
CA ALA A 40 -4.85 4.08 15.97
C ALA A 40 -5.57 2.73 15.95
N ALA A 41 -5.99 2.19 17.11
CA ALA A 41 -6.77 0.97 17.18
C ALA A 41 -8.11 1.09 16.46
N LEU A 42 -8.81 2.21 16.65
CA LEU A 42 -10.10 2.48 15.98
C LEU A 42 -9.94 2.62 14.46
N ASP A 43 -8.87 3.26 13.99
CA ASP A 43 -8.54 3.33 12.56
C ASP A 43 -8.26 1.93 11.99
N GLN A 44 -7.56 1.06 12.72
CA GLN A 44 -7.35 -0.33 12.29
C GLN A 44 -8.66 -1.12 12.19
N ILE A 45 -9.53 -1.00 13.18
CA ILE A 45 -10.84 -1.67 13.19
C ILE A 45 -11.69 -1.18 12.00
N ALA A 46 -11.82 0.14 11.83
CA ALA A 46 -12.57 0.74 10.73
C ALA A 46 -12.00 0.34 9.37
N GLY A 47 -10.67 0.40 9.23
CA GLY A 47 -9.95 0.00 8.03
C GLY A 47 -10.19 -1.45 7.67
N TRP A 48 -10.07 -2.37 8.62
CA TRP A 48 -10.36 -3.79 8.40
C TRP A 48 -11.83 -4.04 8.05
N GLN A 49 -12.78 -3.35 8.70
CA GLN A 49 -14.22 -3.48 8.39
C GLN A 49 -14.56 -3.07 6.95
N ILE A 50 -13.91 -2.04 6.42
CA ILE A 50 -14.02 -1.65 5.02
C ILE A 50 -13.31 -2.68 4.13
N ALA A 51 -12.09 -3.06 4.50
CA ALA A 51 -11.23 -3.93 3.70
C ALA A 51 -11.82 -5.33 3.50
N ARG A 52 -12.50 -5.91 4.48
CA ARG A 52 -13.10 -7.25 4.35
C ARG A 52 -14.04 -7.40 3.14
N ASN A 53 -14.67 -6.31 2.71
CA ASN A 53 -15.56 -6.26 1.54
C ASN A 53 -14.87 -5.67 0.30
N LYS A 54 -14.06 -4.62 0.50
CA LYS A 54 -13.44 -3.85 -0.59
C LYS A 54 -12.12 -4.46 -1.06
N LEU A 55 -11.35 -5.05 -0.13
CA LEU A 55 -9.99 -5.56 -0.32
C LEU A 55 -9.79 -6.91 0.41
N PRO A 56 -10.56 -7.96 0.09
CA PRO A 56 -10.56 -9.21 0.86
C PRO A 56 -9.18 -9.87 0.99
N GLN A 57 -8.29 -9.78 -0.01
CA GLN A 57 -6.93 -10.31 0.10
C GLN A 57 -6.07 -9.54 1.10
N TRP A 58 -6.25 -8.22 1.20
CA TRP A 58 -5.58 -7.41 2.20
C TRP A 58 -6.12 -7.72 3.59
N ALA A 59 -7.44 -7.82 3.73
CA ALA A 59 -8.08 -8.16 5.02
C ALA A 59 -7.72 -9.57 5.54
N ALA A 60 -7.32 -10.47 4.66
CA ALA A 60 -6.84 -11.81 5.01
C ALA A 60 -5.37 -11.81 5.49
N CYS A 61 -4.61 -10.75 5.23
CA CYS A 61 -3.24 -10.61 5.72
C CYS A 61 -3.26 -9.90 7.08
N ALA A 62 -2.84 -10.60 8.14
CA ALA A 62 -2.91 -10.13 9.52
C ALA A 62 -2.01 -8.91 9.80
N ASP A 63 -0.93 -8.76 9.02
CA ASP A 63 0.07 -7.71 9.24
C ASP A 63 -0.24 -6.40 8.51
N ILE A 64 -1.36 -6.30 7.80
CA ILE A 64 -1.75 -5.06 7.14
C ILE A 64 -2.07 -3.99 8.18
N VAL A 65 -1.49 -2.81 7.99
CA VAL A 65 -1.83 -1.59 8.72
C VAL A 65 -2.66 -0.69 7.82
N TYR A 66 -3.80 -0.24 8.33
CA TYR A 66 -4.74 0.59 7.58
C TYR A 66 -4.51 2.08 7.90
N PRO A 67 -4.60 2.97 6.90
CA PRO A 67 -4.54 4.41 7.10
C PRO A 67 -5.85 4.91 7.71
N ALA A 68 -5.88 6.18 8.12
CA ALA A 68 -7.10 6.86 8.49
C ALA A 68 -8.19 6.72 7.41
N HIS A 69 -9.45 6.72 7.84
CA HIS A 69 -10.67 6.39 7.08
C HIS A 69 -10.74 6.98 5.66
N ILE A 70 -10.35 8.25 5.47
CA ILE A 70 -10.46 8.93 4.18
C ILE A 70 -9.65 8.24 3.06
N SER A 71 -8.47 7.72 3.36
CA SER A 71 -7.64 7.00 2.38
C SER A 71 -8.26 5.67 2.00
N MET A 72 -8.97 5.01 2.92
CA MET A 72 -9.69 3.77 2.66
C MET A 72 -10.89 3.99 1.73
N GLU A 73 -11.59 5.11 1.85
CA GLU A 73 -12.70 5.47 0.97
C GLU A 73 -12.21 5.74 -0.47
N GLN A 74 -11.09 6.44 -0.63
CA GLN A 74 -10.56 6.89 -1.91
C GLN A 74 -9.80 5.81 -2.68
N CYS A 75 -9.31 4.76 -2.03
CA CYS A 75 -8.56 3.71 -2.71
C CYS A 75 -9.45 2.85 -3.63
N SER A 76 -8.85 2.21 -4.62
CA SER A 76 -9.52 1.25 -5.48
C SER A 76 -10.06 0.04 -4.71
N SER A 77 -11.13 -0.58 -5.20
CA SER A 77 -11.49 -1.92 -4.76
C SER A 77 -10.49 -2.95 -5.30
N GLN A 78 -10.41 -4.10 -4.67
CA GLN A 78 -9.60 -5.22 -5.16
C GLN A 78 -9.90 -5.56 -6.62
N PHE A 79 -11.18 -5.63 -6.98
CA PHE A 79 -11.61 -5.91 -8.36
C PHE A 79 -11.06 -4.87 -9.34
N THR A 80 -11.18 -3.58 -9.00
CA THR A 80 -10.66 -2.49 -9.84
C THR A 80 -9.14 -2.55 -9.98
N ALA A 81 -8.42 -2.80 -8.88
CA ALA A 81 -6.96 -2.91 -8.89
C ALA A 81 -6.49 -4.12 -9.72
N GLN A 82 -7.16 -5.27 -9.59
CA GLN A 82 -6.88 -6.46 -10.41
C GLN A 82 -7.14 -6.21 -11.90
N TYR A 83 -8.23 -5.50 -12.24
CA TYR A 83 -8.55 -5.14 -13.62
C TYR A 83 -7.46 -4.23 -14.22
N LYS A 84 -7.02 -3.20 -13.48
CA LYS A 84 -5.90 -2.34 -13.89
C LYS A 84 -4.61 -3.14 -14.11
N ALA A 85 -4.31 -4.08 -13.21
CA ALA A 85 -3.14 -4.94 -13.32
C ALA A 85 -3.20 -5.86 -14.56
N GLU A 86 -4.38 -6.36 -14.92
CA GLU A 86 -4.56 -7.16 -16.14
C GLU A 86 -4.37 -6.31 -17.40
N ILE A 87 -4.89 -5.07 -17.43
CA ILE A 87 -4.66 -4.14 -18.55
C ILE A 87 -3.15 -3.86 -18.69
N ALA A 88 -2.46 -3.56 -17.59
CA ALA A 88 -1.03 -3.29 -17.62
C ALA A 88 -0.23 -4.48 -18.18
N ARG A 89 -0.57 -5.71 -17.77
CA ARG A 89 0.04 -6.93 -18.29
C ARG A 89 -0.21 -7.15 -19.79
N ARG A 90 -1.41 -6.84 -20.28
CA ARG A 90 -1.74 -6.91 -21.72
C ARG A 90 -0.95 -5.90 -22.52
N LEU A 91 -0.87 -4.65 -22.03
CA LEU A 91 -0.06 -3.61 -22.66
C LEU A 91 1.41 -4.01 -22.71
N LEU A 92 1.97 -4.50 -21.60
CA LEU A 92 3.36 -4.97 -21.55
C LEU A 92 3.66 -6.04 -22.60
N ARG A 93 2.76 -7.01 -22.79
CA ARG A 93 2.89 -8.06 -23.82
C ARG A 93 2.79 -7.53 -25.25
N SER A 94 2.13 -6.40 -25.47
CA SER A 94 1.98 -5.77 -26.79
C SER A 94 3.15 -4.88 -27.19
N LEU A 95 4.04 -4.54 -26.24
CA LEU A 95 5.22 -3.73 -26.51
C LEU A 95 6.26 -4.58 -27.26
N PRO A 96 7.00 -3.98 -28.23
CA PRO A 96 8.14 -4.64 -28.86
C PRO A 96 9.15 -5.05 -27.79
N GLN A 97 9.40 -6.34 -27.67
CA GLN A 97 10.41 -6.84 -26.73
C GLN A 97 11.76 -6.90 -27.45
N SER A 98 12.81 -6.36 -26.84
CA SER A 98 14.17 -6.59 -27.30
C SER A 98 14.53 -8.06 -27.12
N ALA A 99 15.31 -8.63 -28.01
CA ALA A 99 15.69 -10.03 -27.97
C ALA A 99 16.29 -10.40 -26.59
N GLY A 100 15.64 -11.31 -25.88
CA GLY A 100 16.07 -11.80 -24.56
C GLY A 100 15.44 -11.12 -23.35
N GLN A 101 14.61 -10.08 -23.51
CA GLN A 101 13.87 -9.48 -22.39
C GLN A 101 12.62 -10.30 -22.04
N THR A 102 12.40 -10.50 -20.76
CA THR A 102 11.20 -11.16 -20.21
C THR A 102 10.35 -10.14 -19.47
N ALA A 103 9.09 -10.49 -19.13
CA ALA A 103 8.26 -9.65 -18.26
C ALA A 103 8.91 -9.36 -16.90
N ASN A 104 9.82 -10.25 -16.44
CA ASN A 104 10.57 -10.06 -15.21
C ASN A 104 11.64 -8.96 -15.30
N ASP A 105 11.99 -8.53 -16.50
CA ASP A 105 12.97 -7.43 -16.72
C ASP A 105 12.26 -6.08 -16.81
N ALA A 106 10.92 -6.07 -16.89
CA ALA A 106 10.15 -4.86 -16.99
C ALA A 106 10.07 -4.13 -15.65
N THR A 107 10.20 -2.81 -15.72
CA THR A 107 10.09 -1.90 -14.57
C THR A 107 8.79 -1.11 -14.63
N MET A 108 8.16 -0.92 -13.48
CA MET A 108 6.98 -0.09 -13.31
C MET A 108 7.25 1.00 -12.27
N THR A 109 6.70 2.19 -12.48
CA THR A 109 6.69 3.25 -11.47
C THR A 109 5.27 3.81 -11.31
N ASP A 110 4.77 3.83 -10.09
CA ASP A 110 3.58 4.56 -9.70
C ASP A 110 4.00 5.89 -9.09
N LEU A 111 3.64 7.00 -9.73
CA LEU A 111 4.03 8.35 -9.35
C LEU A 111 3.10 8.99 -8.30
N THR A 112 2.02 8.31 -7.92
CA THR A 112 0.96 8.80 -7.05
C THR A 112 0.44 7.70 -6.13
N GLY A 113 1.34 7.03 -5.44
CA GLY A 113 1.10 5.77 -4.75
C GLY A 113 -0.09 5.73 -3.76
N GLY A 114 -0.36 6.81 -3.03
CA GLY A 114 -1.48 6.90 -2.08
C GLY A 114 -1.42 5.79 -1.03
N PHE A 115 -2.54 5.08 -0.80
CA PHE A 115 -2.53 3.91 0.11
C PHE A 115 -1.82 2.68 -0.49
N GLY A 116 -1.53 2.67 -1.80
CA GLY A 116 -0.75 1.60 -2.44
C GLY A 116 -1.56 0.39 -2.90
N VAL A 117 -2.90 0.45 -2.88
CA VAL A 117 -3.74 -0.68 -3.31
C VAL A 117 -3.49 -1.02 -4.77
N ASP A 118 -3.63 -0.07 -5.69
CA ASP A 118 -3.39 -0.30 -7.12
C ASP A 118 -1.96 -0.79 -7.36
N PHE A 119 -0.98 -0.14 -6.74
CA PHE A 119 0.42 -0.51 -6.81
C PHE A 119 0.64 -1.98 -6.43
N SER A 120 0.02 -2.46 -5.35
CA SER A 120 0.23 -3.83 -4.86
C SER A 120 -0.20 -4.91 -5.84
N TYR A 121 -1.20 -4.65 -6.68
CA TYR A 121 -1.66 -5.59 -7.72
C TYR A 121 -0.87 -5.43 -9.02
N LEU A 122 -0.54 -4.20 -9.39
CA LEU A 122 0.28 -3.89 -10.56
C LEU A 122 1.68 -4.48 -10.43
N ALA A 123 2.35 -4.25 -9.31
CA ALA A 123 3.74 -4.66 -9.05
C ALA A 123 3.98 -6.16 -9.28
N ARG A 124 2.97 -7.01 -9.07
CA ARG A 124 3.06 -8.48 -9.29
C ARG A 124 3.33 -8.88 -10.74
N GLY A 125 3.14 -7.97 -11.69
CA GLY A 125 3.38 -8.20 -13.11
C GLY A 125 4.75 -7.72 -13.61
N PHE A 126 5.60 -7.19 -12.72
CA PHE A 126 6.86 -6.56 -13.07
C PHE A 126 8.00 -7.09 -12.18
N GLY A 127 9.21 -7.15 -12.72
CA GLY A 127 10.39 -7.56 -11.96
C GLY A 127 10.89 -6.49 -10.99
N HIS A 128 10.65 -5.22 -11.32
CA HIS A 128 10.95 -4.09 -10.47
C HIS A 128 9.75 -3.14 -10.43
N ALA A 129 9.38 -2.69 -9.25
CA ALA A 129 8.26 -1.76 -9.07
C ALA A 129 8.65 -0.65 -8.08
N THR A 130 8.49 0.60 -8.49
CA THR A 130 8.74 1.77 -7.65
C THR A 130 7.43 2.48 -7.33
N TYR A 131 7.18 2.65 -6.06
CA TYR A 131 6.08 3.43 -5.51
C TYR A 131 6.60 4.80 -5.08
N VAL A 132 5.98 5.87 -5.55
CA VAL A 132 6.35 7.26 -5.19
C VAL A 132 5.17 7.95 -4.54
N GLU A 133 5.37 8.53 -3.36
CA GLU A 133 4.34 9.25 -2.60
C GLU A 133 4.98 10.40 -1.81
N ARG A 134 4.28 11.54 -1.72
CA ARG A 134 4.79 12.75 -1.02
C ARG A 134 4.61 12.69 0.48
N GLN A 135 3.58 12.03 0.94
CA GLN A 135 3.20 11.97 2.37
C GLN A 135 4.04 10.90 3.07
N SER A 136 4.96 11.31 3.94
CA SER A 136 5.90 10.41 4.62
C SER A 136 5.20 9.27 5.36
N HIS A 137 4.07 9.56 6.03
CA HIS A 137 3.31 8.54 6.76
C HIS A 137 2.71 7.47 5.83
N LEU A 138 2.31 7.84 4.59
CA LEU A 138 1.86 6.85 3.60
C LEU A 138 3.04 6.06 3.01
N CYS A 139 4.22 6.67 2.90
CA CYS A 139 5.43 5.95 2.49
C CYS A 139 5.82 4.86 3.51
N GLU A 140 5.82 5.19 4.80
CA GLU A 140 6.11 4.24 5.88
C GLU A 140 5.08 3.10 5.90
N LEU A 141 3.80 3.45 5.77
CA LEU A 141 2.70 2.50 5.69
C LEU A 141 2.81 1.59 4.47
N ALA A 142 3.11 2.15 3.29
CA ALA A 142 3.29 1.39 2.06
C ALA A 142 4.47 0.42 2.17
N ALA A 143 5.62 0.86 2.70
CA ALA A 143 6.79 0.01 2.89
C ALA A 143 6.45 -1.22 3.76
N HIS A 144 5.74 -1.00 4.87
CA HIS A 144 5.28 -2.07 5.75
C HIS A 144 4.30 -3.03 5.03
N ASN A 145 3.26 -2.47 4.40
CA ASN A 145 2.22 -3.27 3.77
C ASN A 145 2.73 -4.04 2.54
N MET A 146 3.64 -3.47 1.74
CA MET A 146 4.26 -4.19 0.62
C MET A 146 5.09 -5.37 1.11
N ALA A 147 5.83 -5.21 2.21
CA ALA A 147 6.55 -6.31 2.84
C ALA A 147 5.59 -7.39 3.37
N ALA A 148 4.51 -7.01 4.06
CA ALA A 148 3.48 -7.93 4.56
C ALA A 148 2.79 -8.71 3.42
N LEU A 149 2.62 -8.08 2.25
CA LEU A 149 2.06 -8.71 1.04
C LEU A 149 3.08 -9.53 0.24
N GLY A 150 4.34 -9.61 0.69
CA GLY A 150 5.40 -10.37 0.05
C GLY A 150 5.92 -9.76 -1.26
N LEU A 151 5.78 -8.45 -1.45
CA LEU A 151 6.23 -7.74 -2.66
C LEU A 151 7.70 -7.32 -2.53
N THR A 152 8.61 -8.27 -2.58
CA THR A 152 10.06 -8.04 -2.39
C THR A 152 10.72 -7.19 -3.49
N GLN A 153 10.09 -7.10 -4.68
CA GLN A 153 10.53 -6.27 -5.80
C GLN A 153 10.06 -4.81 -5.69
N ALA A 154 9.25 -4.48 -4.68
CA ALA A 154 8.71 -3.14 -4.49
C ALA A 154 9.73 -2.23 -3.78
N GLN A 155 9.98 -1.06 -4.35
CA GLN A 155 10.76 0.02 -3.74
C GLN A 155 9.84 1.19 -3.43
N VAL A 156 9.91 1.72 -2.20
CA VAL A 156 9.16 2.91 -1.78
C VAL A 156 10.09 4.12 -1.80
N VAL A 157 9.65 5.18 -2.48
CA VAL A 157 10.33 6.47 -2.57
C VAL A 157 9.39 7.55 -2.01
N CYS A 158 9.84 8.22 -0.94
CA CYS A 158 9.11 9.35 -0.39
C CYS A 158 9.54 10.63 -1.10
N GLY A 159 8.65 11.19 -1.94
CA GLY A 159 8.98 12.36 -2.74
C GLY A 159 7.87 12.77 -3.71
N ASP A 160 8.12 13.84 -4.46
CA ASP A 160 7.21 14.32 -5.50
C ASP A 160 7.35 13.48 -6.77
N GLY A 161 6.23 12.93 -7.27
CA GLY A 161 6.22 12.07 -8.45
C GLY A 161 6.66 12.77 -9.73
N VAL A 162 6.42 14.09 -9.88
CA VAL A 162 6.86 14.86 -11.04
C VAL A 162 8.37 15.06 -11.00
N GLU A 163 8.93 15.38 -9.83
CA GLU A 163 10.38 15.50 -9.65
C GLU A 163 11.08 14.17 -9.90
N TYR A 164 10.52 13.09 -9.37
CA TYR A 164 11.01 11.74 -9.60
C TYR A 164 11.03 11.39 -11.10
N LEU A 165 9.93 11.65 -11.82
CA LEU A 165 9.83 11.41 -13.25
C LEU A 165 10.88 12.23 -14.04
N ARG A 166 11.07 13.50 -13.69
CA ARG A 166 12.11 14.35 -14.31
C ARG A 166 13.50 13.77 -14.13
N ALA A 167 13.81 13.28 -12.92
CA ALA A 167 15.10 12.68 -12.63
C ALA A 167 15.37 11.42 -13.49
N ILE A 168 14.38 10.53 -13.62
CA ILE A 168 14.49 9.33 -14.48
C ILE A 168 14.67 9.74 -15.95
N CYS A 169 13.86 10.67 -16.46
CA CYS A 169 13.96 11.11 -17.86
C CYS A 169 15.33 11.76 -18.18
N CYS A 170 15.92 12.48 -17.23
CA CYS A 170 17.26 13.03 -17.38
C CYS A 170 18.33 11.95 -17.41
N TRP A 171 18.18 10.89 -16.61
CA TRP A 171 19.09 9.75 -16.59
C TRP A 171 19.04 8.97 -17.91
N LEU A 172 17.83 8.63 -18.38
CA LEU A 172 17.64 7.91 -19.66
C LEU A 172 18.20 8.64 -20.89
N ARG A 173 18.28 9.99 -20.86
CA ARG A 173 18.87 10.77 -21.96
C ARG A 173 20.39 10.81 -21.95
N ARG A 174 21.05 10.43 -20.86
CA ARG A 174 22.51 10.43 -20.78
C ARG A 174 23.14 9.14 -21.33
N ASP A 175 22.34 8.07 -21.38
CA ASP A 175 22.79 6.74 -21.79
C ASP A 175 22.41 6.40 -23.25
N MET A 176 21.83 7.37 -23.98
CA MET A 176 21.58 7.32 -25.43
C MET A 176 22.59 8.17 -26.22
#